data_0fedf80dd6ddee43d16706393f7676d6
#
_entry.id   0fedf80dd6ddee43d16706393f7676d6
#
_cell.length_a   1.000
_cell.length_b   1.000
_cell.length_c   1.000
_cell.angle_alpha   90.00
_cell.angle_beta   90.00
_cell.angle_gamma   90.00
#
_symmetry.space_group_name_H-M   'P 1'
#
loop_
_entity.id
_entity.type
_entity.pdbx_description
1 polymer ?
#
loop_
_entity_poly.entity_id
_entity_poly.type
_entity_poly.pdbx_seq_one_letter_code
_entity_poly.pdbx_strand_id
1 'polypeptide(L)'
;VRLDSAGIQRVRRILPASRNPFTYFNRVIVSLDTLKSDKYRAQLEKVRWDVVVMDEIHNATNVGTLNNELARTLAPTTEALLLASATPHNGDPESFKEILRLLDPTAVMPDGTIDAQAVNRLLIRRHRHSDEVASVVGEKWAERKEPKNILVEASNEENAVAGELERTWIHPENGKSPAQGTLFPWTLVKAFLSSPAALDETIANRLKRVPSSDTVQREALERLRTLNSKVTRQDSNKYAALVRQLQEIGVAKNSDTRVVIFSERVATLHWLQENLVKDMKLNKDAVQVMHGGLSDEEQMRLVDEFKREDSKLRVLITGDVASEGVNLHTLCHNLIHYDIPWSLIRIQQRNGRVDRYGQTTQPHITALLLDTAQGGYVGELHVLKKLIEREHEAHAILGDVGSLIGKHSVAGEEDEIRKVIQSQLLFEDVVKSPTQITEEPALSESELIDQILAGFGADLGEDEDEENSNEAQDVYAPSTEATTNSLYASEIAYLEDALSEAFHGAPEKELAANGVGYVRHQNQVAELTPPEDLRRRLEILPQDYLADRKVRD
;
A
#
# COMPACT_ATOMS: atom_id res chain seq x y z
N VAL A 1 15.86 20.74 1.92
CA VAL A 1 14.77 21.49 2.62
C VAL A 1 13.45 20.75 2.38
N ARG A 2 12.63 20.59 3.42
CA ARG A 2 11.25 20.13 3.26
C ARG A 2 10.38 21.31 2.82
N LEU A 3 9.59 21.10 1.77
CA LEU A 3 8.64 22.06 1.25
C LEU A 3 7.22 21.49 1.31
N ASP A 4 6.35 22.24 1.89
CA ASP A 4 4.89 22.08 1.80
C ASP A 4 4.31 23.17 0.88
N SER A 5 3.01 23.18 0.70
CA SER A 5 2.33 24.20 -0.11
C SER A 5 2.61 25.62 0.39
N ALA A 6 2.71 25.82 1.70
CA ALA A 6 3.02 27.13 2.29
C ALA A 6 4.50 27.52 2.06
N GLY A 7 5.42 26.56 2.17
CA GLY A 7 6.84 26.73 1.86
C GLY A 7 7.06 27.11 0.40
N ILE A 8 6.41 26.42 -0.53
CA ILE A 8 6.48 26.76 -1.96
C ILE A 8 5.94 28.19 -2.20
N GLN A 9 4.86 28.58 -1.55
CA GLN A 9 4.33 29.96 -1.67
C GLN A 9 5.28 31.00 -1.07
N ARG A 10 5.96 30.70 0.04
CA ARG A 10 7.00 31.59 0.60
C ARG A 10 8.14 31.79 -0.37
N VAL A 11 8.64 30.71 -0.98
CA VAL A 11 9.69 30.79 -2.01
C VAL A 11 9.23 31.62 -3.20
N ARG A 12 7.99 31.44 -3.67
CA ARG A 12 7.41 32.24 -4.77
C ARG A 12 7.38 33.76 -4.48
N ARG A 13 7.15 34.15 -3.22
CA ARG A 13 7.11 35.58 -2.83
C ARG A 13 8.51 36.23 -2.85
N ILE A 14 9.54 35.44 -2.65
CA ILE A 14 10.94 35.92 -2.61
C ILE A 14 11.51 35.96 -4.02
N LEU A 15 11.08 35.06 -4.91
CA LEU A 15 11.61 34.94 -6.26
C LEU A 15 10.91 35.90 -7.24
N PRO A 16 11.63 36.42 -8.25
CA PRO A 16 11.03 37.06 -9.40
C PRO A 16 10.00 36.12 -10.06
N ALA A 17 8.92 36.67 -10.62
CA ALA A 17 7.84 35.90 -11.26
C ALA A 17 8.31 34.95 -12.38
N SER A 18 9.45 35.28 -13.02
CA SER A 18 10.07 34.47 -14.07
C SER A 18 10.86 33.25 -13.56
N ARG A 19 11.12 33.16 -12.25
CA ARG A 19 11.90 32.06 -11.69
C ARG A 19 11.00 30.94 -11.18
N ASN A 20 11.44 29.72 -11.43
CA ASN A 20 10.74 28.52 -10.95
C ASN A 20 11.06 28.29 -9.45
N PRO A 21 10.07 28.15 -8.57
CA PRO A 21 10.31 27.96 -7.13
C PRO A 21 11.06 26.67 -6.80
N PHE A 22 10.96 25.64 -7.64
CA PHE A 22 11.64 24.37 -7.43
C PHE A 22 13.15 24.42 -7.75
N THR A 23 13.64 25.49 -8.37
CA THR A 23 15.08 25.71 -8.60
C THR A 23 15.76 26.55 -7.51
N TYR A 24 15.01 26.92 -6.46
CA TYR A 24 15.55 27.78 -5.39
C TYR A 24 16.48 27.01 -4.45
N PHE A 25 16.14 25.78 -4.13
CA PHE A 25 16.97 24.92 -3.30
C PHE A 25 17.54 23.77 -4.13
N ASN A 26 18.81 23.45 -3.93
CA ASN A 26 19.47 22.34 -4.62
C ASN A 26 18.92 20.96 -4.19
N ARG A 27 18.33 20.85 -3.01
CA ARG A 27 17.76 19.61 -2.48
C ARG A 27 16.43 19.91 -1.80
N VAL A 28 15.38 19.28 -2.26
CA VAL A 28 14.02 19.44 -1.74
C VAL A 28 13.40 18.09 -1.40
N ILE A 29 12.61 18.07 -0.35
CA ILE A 29 11.73 16.95 0.02
C ILE A 29 10.32 17.51 0.01
N VAL A 30 9.42 16.89 -0.76
CA VAL A 30 8.04 17.34 -0.91
C VAL A 30 7.14 16.12 -0.93
N SER A 31 5.97 16.19 -0.29
CA SER A 31 5.01 15.08 -0.35
C SER A 31 4.40 14.96 -1.75
N LEU A 32 4.10 13.73 -2.17
CA LEU A 32 3.37 13.45 -3.42
C LEU A 32 2.05 14.21 -3.45
N ASP A 33 1.33 14.23 -2.32
CA ASP A 33 0.06 14.94 -2.18
C ASP A 33 0.15 16.45 -2.44
N THR A 34 1.26 17.06 -2.09
CA THR A 34 1.51 18.47 -2.41
C THR A 34 1.75 18.67 -3.91
N LEU A 35 2.60 17.82 -4.53
CA LEU A 35 3.04 18.00 -5.91
C LEU A 35 2.04 17.54 -6.96
N LYS A 36 1.16 16.57 -6.67
CA LYS A 36 0.18 16.03 -7.62
C LYS A 36 -0.83 17.05 -8.14
N SER A 37 -0.89 18.24 -7.53
CA SER A 37 -1.78 19.32 -7.97
C SER A 37 -1.31 19.91 -9.30
N ASP A 38 -2.21 20.06 -10.26
CA ASP A 38 -1.96 20.62 -11.61
C ASP A 38 -1.24 21.96 -11.62
N LYS A 39 -1.45 22.76 -10.56
CA LYS A 39 -0.79 24.07 -10.40
C LYS A 39 0.76 24.00 -10.39
N TYR A 40 1.34 22.82 -10.11
CA TYR A 40 2.78 22.63 -10.07
C TYR A 40 3.32 21.95 -11.32
N ARG A 41 2.51 21.21 -12.06
CA ARG A 41 2.91 20.40 -13.23
C ARG A 41 3.77 21.20 -14.22
N ALA A 42 3.26 22.29 -14.73
CA ALA A 42 3.98 23.11 -15.72
C ALA A 42 5.32 23.70 -15.20
N GLN A 43 5.55 23.71 -13.89
CA GLN A 43 6.79 24.13 -13.28
C GLN A 43 7.76 22.97 -13.12
N LEU A 44 7.25 21.79 -12.74
CA LEU A 44 8.02 20.56 -12.61
C LEU A 44 8.58 20.11 -13.97
N GLU A 45 7.76 20.16 -15.04
CA GLU A 45 8.18 19.86 -16.42
C GLU A 45 9.34 20.71 -16.92
N LYS A 46 9.51 21.91 -16.40
CA LYS A 46 10.58 22.86 -16.80
C LYS A 46 11.86 22.72 -15.98
N VAL A 47 11.90 21.84 -14.98
CA VAL A 47 13.09 21.59 -14.16
C VAL A 47 13.72 20.30 -14.63
N ARG A 48 15.03 20.34 -14.87
CA ARG A 48 15.83 19.13 -14.98
C ARG A 48 16.41 18.80 -13.61
N TRP A 49 16.19 17.55 -13.21
CA TRP A 49 16.62 17.03 -11.93
C TRP A 49 17.82 16.11 -12.13
N ASP A 50 18.86 16.27 -11.35
CA ASP A 50 19.98 15.33 -11.34
C ASP A 50 19.52 13.98 -10.77
N VAL A 51 18.75 14.01 -9.67
CA VAL A 51 18.21 12.81 -9.04
C VAL A 51 16.79 13.08 -8.52
N VAL A 52 15.87 12.19 -8.82
CA VAL A 52 14.56 12.11 -8.15
C VAL A 52 14.45 10.77 -7.43
N VAL A 53 14.11 10.82 -6.15
CA VAL A 53 13.79 9.64 -5.34
C VAL A 53 12.31 9.69 -5.02
N MET A 54 11.56 8.67 -5.44
CA MET A 54 10.15 8.51 -5.09
C MET A 54 10.02 7.33 -4.12
N ASP A 55 9.64 7.64 -2.89
CA ASP A 55 9.38 6.62 -1.87
C ASP A 55 7.92 6.14 -1.95
N GLU A 56 7.68 4.90 -1.60
CA GLU A 56 6.36 4.23 -1.67
C GLU A 56 5.71 4.36 -3.07
N ILE A 57 6.49 4.05 -4.11
CA ILE A 57 6.06 4.23 -5.52
C ILE A 57 4.79 3.44 -5.86
N HIS A 58 4.45 2.39 -5.13
CA HIS A 58 3.20 1.64 -5.31
C HIS A 58 1.95 2.53 -5.24
N ASN A 59 2.03 3.71 -4.59
CA ASN A 59 0.96 4.71 -4.57
C ASN A 59 0.82 5.49 -5.88
N ALA A 60 1.76 5.35 -6.81
CA ALA A 60 1.79 6.09 -8.09
C ALA A 60 1.72 5.17 -9.33
N THR A 61 1.36 3.89 -9.15
CA THR A 61 1.33 2.89 -10.23
C THR A 61 0.00 2.81 -10.98
N ASN A 62 -1.09 3.30 -10.41
CA ASN A 62 -2.39 3.26 -11.05
C ASN A 62 -2.50 4.33 -12.12
N VAL A 63 -2.51 3.91 -13.38
CA VAL A 63 -2.60 4.79 -14.55
C VAL A 63 -3.83 5.70 -14.47
N GLY A 64 -3.66 6.97 -14.81
CA GLY A 64 -4.73 7.98 -14.77
C GLY A 64 -5.00 8.59 -13.40
N THR A 65 -4.25 8.22 -12.35
CA THR A 65 -4.29 8.92 -11.07
C THR A 65 -3.33 10.11 -11.06
N LEU A 66 -3.63 11.13 -10.25
CA LEU A 66 -2.76 12.31 -10.12
C LEU A 66 -1.34 11.96 -9.64
N ASN A 67 -1.18 10.92 -8.84
CA ASN A 67 0.13 10.44 -8.40
C ASN A 67 0.92 9.83 -9.56
N ASN A 68 0.25 9.04 -10.42
CA ASN A 68 0.87 8.46 -11.60
C ASN A 68 1.25 9.55 -12.61
N GLU A 69 0.37 10.51 -12.84
CA GLU A 69 0.67 11.65 -13.74
C GLU A 69 1.86 12.46 -13.24
N LEU A 70 2.01 12.64 -11.92
CA LEU A 70 3.19 13.27 -11.33
C LEU A 70 4.46 12.45 -11.60
N ALA A 71 4.41 11.12 -11.40
CA ALA A 71 5.55 10.24 -11.68
C ALA A 71 5.95 10.30 -13.16
N ARG A 72 4.97 10.24 -14.07
CA ARG A 72 5.19 10.39 -15.53
C ARG A 72 5.73 11.77 -15.92
N THR A 73 5.42 12.80 -15.16
CA THR A 73 5.96 14.16 -15.39
C THR A 73 7.43 14.24 -14.95
N LEU A 74 7.79 13.59 -13.85
CA LEU A 74 9.15 13.67 -13.28
C LEU A 74 10.13 12.72 -13.97
N ALA A 75 9.70 11.52 -14.38
CA ALA A 75 10.56 10.51 -14.97
C ALA A 75 11.38 11.03 -16.18
N PRO A 76 10.78 11.65 -17.22
CA PRO A 76 11.52 12.11 -18.40
C PRO A 76 12.38 13.36 -18.14
N THR A 77 12.18 14.06 -17.02
CA THR A 77 12.92 15.28 -16.67
C THR A 77 14.08 15.01 -15.70
N THR A 78 14.30 13.74 -15.38
CA THR A 78 15.27 13.30 -14.36
C THR A 78 16.43 12.55 -15.01
N GLU A 79 17.66 12.84 -14.56
CA GLU A 79 18.85 12.12 -15.03
C GLU A 79 18.95 10.73 -14.35
N ALA A 80 18.73 10.66 -13.03
CA ALA A 80 18.71 9.43 -12.28
C ALA A 80 17.39 9.29 -11.48
N LEU A 81 16.56 8.31 -11.82
CA LEU A 81 15.30 8.03 -11.15
C LEU A 81 15.44 6.82 -10.22
N LEU A 82 15.17 7.01 -8.92
CA LEU A 82 15.16 5.97 -7.91
C LEU A 82 13.74 5.80 -7.38
N LEU A 83 13.17 4.64 -7.60
CA LEU A 83 11.84 4.26 -7.14
C LEU A 83 11.98 3.27 -5.99
N ALA A 84 11.51 3.64 -4.80
CA ALA A 84 11.58 2.80 -3.62
C ALA A 84 10.18 2.29 -3.24
N SER A 85 10.08 1.01 -2.88
CA SER A 85 8.86 0.42 -2.35
C SER A 85 9.18 -0.86 -1.58
N ALA A 86 8.42 -1.14 -0.54
CA ALA A 86 8.44 -2.45 0.12
C ALA A 86 7.74 -3.50 -0.76
N THR A 87 6.73 -3.08 -1.52
CA THR A 87 5.97 -3.91 -2.46
C THR A 87 6.02 -3.26 -3.85
N PRO A 88 6.62 -3.90 -4.86
CA PRO A 88 6.82 -3.28 -6.17
C PRO A 88 5.53 -3.11 -6.97
N HIS A 89 4.43 -3.69 -6.54
CA HIS A 89 3.12 -3.57 -7.17
C HIS A 89 1.99 -3.74 -6.15
N ASN A 90 0.79 -3.30 -6.51
CA ASN A 90 -0.41 -3.35 -5.67
C ASN A 90 -1.29 -4.59 -5.90
N GLY A 91 -0.75 -5.64 -6.55
CA GLY A 91 -1.46 -6.86 -6.94
C GLY A 91 -2.01 -6.83 -8.37
N ASP A 92 -1.94 -5.68 -9.05
CA ASP A 92 -2.28 -5.54 -10.46
C ASP A 92 -1.00 -5.67 -11.31
N PRO A 93 -0.93 -6.61 -12.27
CA PRO A 93 0.20 -6.75 -13.18
C PRO A 93 0.57 -5.45 -13.90
N GLU A 94 -0.42 -4.65 -14.28
CA GLU A 94 -0.19 -3.38 -14.97
C GLU A 94 0.51 -2.35 -14.07
N SER A 95 0.33 -2.42 -12.75
CA SER A 95 1.03 -1.52 -11.83
C SER A 95 2.54 -1.77 -11.79
N PHE A 96 2.98 -3.03 -11.89
CA PHE A 96 4.41 -3.35 -12.01
C PHE A 96 4.98 -2.94 -13.37
N LYS A 97 4.25 -3.20 -14.45
CA LYS A 97 4.62 -2.73 -15.79
C LYS A 97 4.74 -1.21 -15.84
N GLU A 98 3.89 -0.50 -15.11
CA GLU A 98 3.97 0.96 -15.03
C GLU A 98 5.25 1.44 -14.32
N ILE A 99 5.67 0.79 -13.23
CA ILE A 99 6.97 1.07 -12.60
C ILE A 99 8.11 0.87 -13.59
N LEU A 100 8.09 -0.23 -14.33
CA LEU A 100 9.11 -0.50 -15.34
C LEU A 100 9.12 0.55 -16.44
N ARG A 101 7.94 0.96 -16.93
CA ARG A 101 7.82 2.02 -17.95
C ARG A 101 8.33 3.38 -17.46
N LEU A 102 8.19 3.67 -16.16
CA LEU A 102 8.74 4.90 -15.57
C LEU A 102 10.27 4.88 -15.54
N LEU A 103 10.87 3.72 -15.29
CA LEU A 103 12.34 3.54 -15.25
C LEU A 103 12.91 3.42 -16.66
N ASP A 104 12.29 2.60 -17.47
CA ASP A 104 12.68 2.31 -18.84
C ASP A 104 11.44 1.96 -19.70
N PRO A 105 10.99 2.87 -20.56
CA PRO A 105 9.81 2.64 -21.39
C PRO A 105 9.92 1.41 -22.30
N THR A 106 11.14 0.92 -22.55
CA THR A 106 11.38 -0.24 -23.44
C THR A 106 11.41 -1.57 -22.71
N ALA A 107 11.39 -1.56 -21.37
CA ALA A 107 11.36 -2.78 -20.56
C ALA A 107 10.03 -3.54 -20.67
N VAL A 108 8.98 -2.89 -21.16
CA VAL A 108 7.67 -3.49 -21.43
C VAL A 108 7.37 -3.37 -22.91
N MET A 109 7.26 -4.50 -23.58
CA MET A 109 6.96 -4.57 -25.03
C MET A 109 5.55 -4.06 -25.34
N PRO A 110 5.25 -3.69 -26.61
CA PRO A 110 3.91 -3.23 -27.00
C PRO A 110 2.79 -4.26 -26.78
N ASP A 111 3.12 -5.54 -26.80
CA ASP A 111 2.20 -6.65 -26.49
C ASP A 111 2.01 -6.87 -24.98
N GLY A 112 2.65 -6.05 -24.14
CA GLY A 112 2.62 -6.18 -22.68
C GLY A 112 3.61 -7.17 -22.10
N THR A 113 4.42 -7.84 -22.92
CA THR A 113 5.48 -8.73 -22.46
C THR A 113 6.60 -7.93 -21.78
N ILE A 114 7.14 -8.46 -20.68
CA ILE A 114 8.21 -7.83 -19.90
C ILE A 114 9.55 -8.42 -20.32
N ASP A 115 10.53 -7.55 -20.57
CA ASP A 115 11.91 -7.96 -20.79
C ASP A 115 12.59 -8.33 -19.46
N ALA A 116 12.75 -9.64 -19.22
CA ALA A 116 13.36 -10.15 -17.98
C ALA A 116 14.79 -9.65 -17.78
N GLN A 117 15.58 -9.46 -18.84
CA GLN A 117 16.94 -8.92 -18.73
C GLN A 117 16.94 -7.45 -18.32
N ALA A 118 15.98 -6.66 -18.82
CA ALA A 118 15.81 -5.28 -18.40
C ALA A 118 15.41 -5.21 -16.91
N VAL A 119 14.49 -6.07 -16.47
CA VAL A 119 14.06 -6.11 -15.06
C VAL A 119 15.23 -6.40 -14.13
N ASN A 120 16.07 -7.39 -14.45
CA ASN A 120 17.25 -7.73 -13.65
C ASN A 120 18.24 -6.57 -13.48
N ARG A 121 18.31 -5.67 -14.46
CA ARG A 121 19.17 -4.47 -14.39
C ARG A 121 18.53 -3.30 -13.64
N LEU A 122 17.20 -3.24 -13.64
CA LEU A 122 16.44 -2.11 -13.09
C LEU A 122 16.03 -2.33 -11.64
N LEU A 123 15.97 -3.58 -11.16
CA LEU A 123 15.43 -3.94 -9.86
C LEU A 123 16.52 -4.46 -8.93
N ILE A 124 16.60 -3.85 -7.75
CA ILE A 124 17.47 -4.31 -6.66
C ILE A 124 16.59 -4.58 -5.44
N ARG A 125 16.57 -5.83 -4.97
CA ARG A 125 15.87 -6.21 -3.74
C ARG A 125 16.87 -6.40 -2.62
N ARG A 126 16.57 -5.84 -1.45
CA ARG A 126 17.34 -6.00 -0.22
C ARG A 126 16.41 -6.31 0.93
N HIS A 127 16.81 -7.25 1.77
CA HIS A 127 16.12 -7.59 3.01
C HIS A 127 17.15 -7.70 4.15
N ARG A 128 16.68 -7.82 5.39
CA ARG A 128 17.53 -7.80 6.58
C ARG A 128 18.68 -8.83 6.51
N HIS A 129 18.43 -9.99 5.94
CA HIS A 129 19.37 -11.12 5.86
C HIS A 129 20.22 -11.13 4.58
N SER A 130 20.06 -10.16 3.67
CA SER A 130 20.96 -10.02 2.53
C SER A 130 22.37 -9.73 3.02
N ASP A 131 23.39 -10.36 2.44
CA ASP A 131 24.79 -10.28 2.88
C ASP A 131 25.28 -8.83 2.98
N GLU A 132 24.92 -7.99 2.01
CA GLU A 132 25.28 -6.57 1.98
C GLU A 132 24.64 -5.80 3.13
N VAL A 133 23.39 -6.12 3.48
CA VAL A 133 22.68 -5.48 4.60
C VAL A 133 23.25 -5.99 5.92
N ALA A 134 23.38 -7.31 6.08
CA ALA A 134 23.91 -7.92 7.29
C ALA A 134 25.33 -7.42 7.62
N SER A 135 26.19 -7.25 6.60
CA SER A 135 27.56 -6.75 6.79
C SER A 135 27.62 -5.30 7.30
N VAL A 136 26.64 -4.46 6.97
CA VAL A 136 26.58 -3.06 7.38
C VAL A 136 25.85 -2.87 8.70
N VAL A 137 24.76 -3.63 8.89
CA VAL A 137 23.85 -3.49 10.03
C VAL A 137 24.43 -4.11 11.28
N GLY A 138 25.00 -5.31 11.20
CA GLY A 138 25.59 -6.02 12.31
C GLY A 138 24.73 -6.00 13.59
N GLU A 139 25.33 -5.73 14.74
CA GLU A 139 24.65 -5.65 16.05
C GLU A 139 23.75 -4.41 16.23
N LYS A 140 23.71 -3.50 15.26
CA LYS A 140 22.94 -2.24 15.37
C LYS A 140 21.43 -2.42 15.17
N TRP A 141 20.98 -3.63 14.94
CA TRP A 141 19.56 -3.95 14.81
C TRP A 141 19.24 -5.18 15.65
N ALA A 142 18.67 -4.96 16.84
CA ALA A 142 18.30 -6.03 17.75
C ALA A 142 17.24 -6.96 17.13
N GLU A 143 17.39 -8.25 17.35
CA GLU A 143 16.38 -9.23 16.91
C GLU A 143 15.07 -9.06 17.66
N ARG A 144 13.96 -9.24 16.94
CA ARG A 144 12.61 -9.17 17.48
C ARG A 144 12.32 -10.43 18.32
N LYS A 145 11.65 -10.25 19.45
CA LYS A 145 11.09 -11.37 20.22
C LYS A 145 9.91 -12.01 19.50
N GLU A 146 9.64 -13.26 19.85
CA GLU A 146 8.38 -13.91 19.47
C GLU A 146 7.19 -13.05 19.87
N PRO A 147 6.17 -12.92 19.01
CA PRO A 147 4.98 -12.14 19.31
C PRO A 147 4.18 -12.76 20.47
N LYS A 148 3.77 -11.92 21.40
CA LYS A 148 2.91 -12.32 22.53
C LYS A 148 1.44 -12.25 22.09
N ASN A 149 0.84 -13.38 21.76
CA ASN A 149 -0.58 -13.49 21.45
C ASN A 149 -1.39 -13.66 22.74
N ILE A 150 -2.15 -12.62 23.15
CA ILE A 150 -3.00 -12.65 24.33
C ILE A 150 -4.42 -12.97 23.90
N LEU A 151 -4.84 -14.21 24.17
CA LEU A 151 -6.23 -14.64 24.02
C LEU A 151 -7.05 -14.10 25.18
N VAL A 152 -8.09 -13.36 24.89
CA VAL A 152 -8.96 -12.72 25.86
C VAL A 152 -10.36 -13.29 25.74
N GLU A 153 -10.82 -14.00 26.76
CA GLU A 153 -12.21 -14.47 26.82
C GLU A 153 -13.17 -13.28 26.82
N ALA A 154 -14.13 -13.28 25.91
CA ALA A 154 -15.14 -12.25 25.82
C ALA A 154 -16.05 -12.26 27.06
N SER A 155 -16.48 -11.09 27.51
CA SER A 155 -17.46 -10.94 28.57
C SER A 155 -18.83 -11.46 28.13
N ASN A 156 -19.78 -11.55 29.07
CA ASN A 156 -21.16 -11.94 28.73
C ASN A 156 -21.79 -10.94 27.76
N GLU A 157 -21.52 -9.66 27.94
CA GLU A 157 -22.01 -8.56 27.10
C GLU A 157 -21.39 -8.61 25.70
N GLU A 158 -20.06 -8.82 25.60
CA GLU A 158 -19.35 -9.02 24.34
C GLU A 158 -19.86 -10.29 23.63
N ASN A 159 -20.10 -11.40 24.34
CA ASN A 159 -20.66 -12.62 23.79
C ASN A 159 -22.10 -12.44 23.29
N ALA A 160 -22.91 -11.60 23.95
CA ALA A 160 -24.25 -11.28 23.48
C ALA A 160 -24.24 -10.53 22.14
N VAL A 161 -23.29 -9.61 21.95
CA VAL A 161 -23.07 -8.90 20.67
C VAL A 161 -22.58 -9.87 19.60
N ALA A 162 -21.60 -10.72 19.91
CA ALA A 162 -21.08 -11.73 19.01
C ALA A 162 -22.18 -12.69 18.53
N GLY A 163 -23.03 -13.15 19.45
CA GLY A 163 -24.14 -14.02 19.13
C GLY A 163 -25.20 -13.38 18.24
N GLU A 164 -25.48 -12.09 18.38
CA GLU A 164 -26.39 -11.35 17.47
C GLU A 164 -25.76 -11.18 16.09
N LEU A 165 -24.46 -10.85 16.01
CA LEU A 165 -23.73 -10.77 14.75
C LEU A 165 -23.78 -12.10 14.00
N GLU A 166 -23.51 -13.19 14.70
CA GLU A 166 -23.50 -14.52 14.13
C GLU A 166 -24.88 -14.90 13.56
N ARG A 167 -25.91 -14.90 14.43
CA ARG A 167 -27.25 -15.40 14.09
C ARG A 167 -28.03 -14.52 13.11
N THR A 168 -27.75 -13.23 13.09
CA THR A 168 -28.51 -12.29 12.25
C THR A 168 -27.76 -11.89 10.99
N TRP A 169 -26.42 -11.73 11.06
CA TRP A 169 -25.67 -11.09 9.98
C TRP A 169 -24.80 -12.06 9.19
N ILE A 170 -24.12 -12.99 9.85
CA ILE A 170 -23.15 -13.90 9.21
C ILE A 170 -23.81 -15.21 8.80
N HIS A 171 -24.42 -15.94 9.75
CA HIS A 171 -25.13 -17.19 9.50
C HIS A 171 -26.59 -17.07 9.95
N PRO A 172 -27.41 -16.34 9.21
CA PRO A 172 -28.79 -16.07 9.60
C PRO A 172 -29.61 -17.38 9.67
N GLU A 173 -30.25 -17.59 10.82
CA GLU A 173 -31.10 -18.79 11.07
C GLU A 173 -32.18 -19.00 10.00
N ASN A 174 -32.66 -17.91 9.39
CA ASN A 174 -33.66 -17.93 8.31
C ASN A 174 -33.05 -17.95 6.90
N GLY A 175 -31.74 -18.15 6.76
CA GLY A 175 -31.05 -18.18 5.48
C GLY A 175 -30.97 -16.82 4.74
N LYS A 176 -31.43 -15.72 5.35
CA LYS A 176 -31.43 -14.38 4.74
C LYS A 176 -30.86 -13.35 5.69
N SER A 177 -29.64 -12.89 5.41
CA SER A 177 -29.06 -11.75 6.12
C SER A 177 -29.78 -10.44 5.76
N PRO A 178 -29.98 -9.52 6.70
CA PRO A 178 -30.53 -8.19 6.42
C PRO A 178 -29.74 -7.39 5.38
N ALA A 179 -28.48 -7.76 5.15
CA ALA A 179 -27.58 -7.14 4.17
C ALA A 179 -27.02 -8.18 3.18
N GLN A 180 -27.87 -9.11 2.73
CA GLN A 180 -27.48 -10.22 1.84
C GLN A 180 -26.78 -9.70 0.57
N GLY A 181 -25.71 -10.39 0.15
CA GLY A 181 -24.92 -10.06 -1.04
C GLY A 181 -24.00 -8.86 -0.88
N THR A 182 -23.81 -8.34 0.34
CA THR A 182 -22.89 -7.23 0.62
C THR A 182 -21.80 -7.63 1.61
N LEU A 183 -20.70 -6.87 1.64
CA LEU A 183 -19.61 -7.05 2.61
C LEU A 183 -19.91 -6.38 3.98
N PHE A 184 -21.08 -5.78 4.13
CA PHE A 184 -21.42 -5.03 5.34
C PHE A 184 -21.43 -5.87 6.63
N PRO A 185 -21.92 -7.14 6.65
CA PRO A 185 -21.80 -7.99 7.84
C PRO A 185 -20.36 -8.10 8.36
N TRP A 186 -19.39 -8.27 7.47
CA TRP A 186 -17.96 -8.34 7.84
C TRP A 186 -17.41 -6.99 8.34
N THR A 187 -17.95 -5.88 7.85
CA THR A 187 -17.64 -4.56 8.39
C THR A 187 -18.11 -4.41 9.83
N LEU A 188 -19.27 -4.99 10.18
CA LEU A 188 -19.77 -5.04 11.56
C LEU A 188 -18.87 -5.92 12.45
N VAL A 189 -18.45 -7.09 11.96
CA VAL A 189 -17.53 -7.98 12.68
C VAL A 189 -16.20 -7.29 12.96
N LYS A 190 -15.55 -6.73 11.94
CA LYS A 190 -14.30 -5.96 12.13
C LYS A 190 -14.47 -4.81 13.13
N ALA A 191 -15.62 -4.13 13.12
CA ALA A 191 -15.88 -3.04 14.06
C ALA A 191 -16.09 -3.56 15.49
N PHE A 192 -16.81 -4.67 15.66
CA PHE A 192 -16.98 -5.34 16.96
C PHE A 192 -15.65 -5.78 17.55
N LEU A 193 -14.81 -6.45 16.77
CA LEU A 193 -13.49 -6.91 17.21
C LEU A 193 -12.54 -5.75 17.55
N SER A 194 -12.79 -4.56 17.01
CA SER A 194 -12.02 -3.36 17.35
C SER A 194 -12.49 -2.75 18.68
N SER A 195 -13.71 -2.22 18.77
CA SER A 195 -14.24 -1.67 20.02
C SER A 195 -15.75 -1.46 19.99
N PRO A 196 -16.41 -1.31 21.16
CA PRO A 196 -17.81 -0.91 21.23
C PRO A 196 -18.10 0.43 20.54
N ALA A 197 -17.16 1.38 20.61
CA ALA A 197 -17.29 2.68 19.96
C ALA A 197 -17.25 2.56 18.43
N ALA A 198 -16.37 1.71 17.89
CA ALA A 198 -16.29 1.47 16.45
C ALA A 198 -17.54 0.78 15.90
N LEU A 199 -18.10 -0.16 16.66
CA LEU A 199 -19.35 -0.82 16.28
C LEU A 199 -20.53 0.15 16.31
N ASP A 200 -20.67 0.98 17.36
CA ASP A 200 -21.73 2.01 17.44
C ASP A 200 -21.64 3.00 16.27
N GLU A 201 -20.44 3.51 15.96
CA GLU A 201 -20.22 4.40 14.82
C GLU A 201 -20.61 3.72 13.49
N THR A 202 -20.23 2.46 13.30
CA THR A 202 -20.55 1.70 12.08
C THR A 202 -22.06 1.52 11.92
N ILE A 203 -22.76 1.16 13.00
CA ILE A 203 -24.22 1.03 13.03
C ILE A 203 -24.89 2.38 12.74
N ALA A 204 -24.46 3.44 13.44
CA ALA A 204 -25.03 4.78 13.28
C ALA A 204 -24.89 5.30 11.84
N ASN A 205 -23.72 5.09 11.22
CA ASN A 205 -23.47 5.48 9.84
C ASN A 205 -24.31 4.66 8.83
N ARG A 206 -24.55 3.38 9.11
CA ARG A 206 -25.41 2.55 8.28
C ARG A 206 -26.86 2.96 8.38
N LEU A 207 -27.38 3.22 9.59
CA LEU A 207 -28.75 3.67 9.83
C LEU A 207 -29.10 4.97 9.09
N LYS A 208 -28.13 5.88 8.89
CA LYS A 208 -28.32 7.10 8.08
C LYS A 208 -28.54 6.80 6.59
N ARG A 209 -28.02 5.65 6.09
CA ARG A 209 -28.03 5.29 4.67
C ARG A 209 -29.14 4.29 4.32
N VAL A 210 -29.61 3.51 5.29
CA VAL A 210 -30.68 2.51 5.09
C VAL A 210 -32.01 3.23 4.90
N PRO A 211 -32.76 2.94 3.79
CA PRO A 211 -34.07 3.52 3.56
C PRO A 211 -35.04 3.24 4.71
N SER A 212 -35.94 4.16 4.98
CA SER A 212 -36.96 3.98 6.04
C SER A 212 -37.90 2.79 5.77
N SER A 213 -38.04 2.40 4.51
CA SER A 213 -38.82 1.24 4.08
C SER A 213 -38.17 -0.11 4.39
N ASP A 214 -36.85 -0.15 4.61
CA ASP A 214 -36.13 -1.38 5.01
C ASP A 214 -36.19 -1.55 6.53
N THR A 215 -37.37 -1.90 7.02
CA THR A 215 -37.61 -2.08 8.46
C THR A 215 -36.80 -3.25 9.03
N VAL A 216 -36.58 -4.33 8.26
CA VAL A 216 -35.84 -5.51 8.70
C VAL A 216 -34.40 -5.17 9.04
N GLN A 217 -33.71 -4.46 8.14
CA GLN A 217 -32.31 -4.09 8.38
C GLN A 217 -32.20 -3.06 9.51
N ARG A 218 -33.15 -2.10 9.58
CA ARG A 218 -33.16 -1.09 10.65
C ARG A 218 -33.37 -1.72 12.02
N GLU A 219 -34.35 -2.61 12.18
CA GLU A 219 -34.61 -3.31 13.44
C GLU A 219 -33.41 -4.18 13.88
N ALA A 220 -32.77 -4.89 12.95
CA ALA A 220 -31.57 -5.66 13.23
C ALA A 220 -30.42 -4.78 13.70
N LEU A 221 -30.20 -3.62 13.09
CA LEU A 221 -29.18 -2.64 13.52
C LEU A 221 -29.49 -2.05 14.91
N GLU A 222 -30.74 -1.71 15.20
CA GLU A 222 -31.12 -1.18 16.52
C GLU A 222 -31.02 -2.23 17.63
N ARG A 223 -31.33 -3.51 17.36
CA ARG A 223 -31.09 -4.60 18.32
C ARG A 223 -29.59 -4.74 18.61
N LEU A 224 -28.77 -4.78 17.57
CA LEU A 224 -27.32 -4.88 17.70
C LEU A 224 -26.77 -3.67 18.49
N ARG A 225 -27.26 -2.47 18.21
CA ARG A 225 -26.89 -1.25 18.94
C ARG A 225 -27.26 -1.32 20.41
N THR A 226 -28.44 -1.84 20.71
CA THR A 226 -28.91 -2.00 22.10
C THR A 226 -28.03 -3.00 22.88
N LEU A 227 -27.59 -4.09 22.25
CA LEU A 227 -26.66 -5.03 22.86
C LEU A 227 -25.28 -4.38 23.06
N ASN A 228 -24.78 -3.71 22.04
CA ASN A 228 -23.47 -3.05 22.07
C ASN A 228 -23.41 -1.95 23.13
N SER A 229 -24.49 -1.22 23.38
CA SER A 229 -24.54 -0.15 24.40
C SER A 229 -24.35 -0.67 25.84
N LYS A 230 -24.52 -1.98 26.08
CA LYS A 230 -24.26 -2.62 27.37
C LYS A 230 -22.78 -2.94 27.57
N VAL A 231 -22.01 -3.01 26.51
CA VAL A 231 -20.55 -3.25 26.59
C VAL A 231 -19.87 -1.93 26.97
N THR A 232 -19.81 -1.66 28.26
CA THR A 232 -19.07 -0.50 28.78
C THR A 232 -17.56 -0.82 28.83
N ARG A 233 -16.72 0.17 29.17
CA ARG A 233 -15.28 -0.08 29.34
C ARG A 233 -14.95 -1.12 30.42
N GLN A 234 -15.85 -1.30 31.40
CA GLN A 234 -15.69 -2.26 32.50
C GLN A 234 -16.07 -3.67 32.05
N ASP A 235 -16.96 -3.76 31.07
CA ASP A 235 -17.44 -5.01 30.50
C ASP A 235 -16.61 -5.46 29.29
N SER A 236 -15.70 -4.62 28.78
CA SER A 236 -14.78 -5.00 27.71
C SER A 236 -13.53 -5.68 28.29
N ASN A 237 -13.51 -7.01 28.21
CA ASN A 237 -12.38 -7.80 28.65
C ASN A 237 -11.11 -7.53 27.82
N LYS A 238 -11.29 -7.22 26.52
CA LYS A 238 -10.18 -6.84 25.64
C LYS A 238 -9.50 -5.55 26.11
N TYR A 239 -10.29 -4.55 26.49
CA TYR A 239 -9.75 -3.32 27.07
C TYR A 239 -9.05 -3.57 28.43
N ALA A 240 -9.65 -4.39 29.28
CA ALA A 240 -9.04 -4.76 30.57
C ALA A 240 -7.69 -5.49 30.35
N ALA A 241 -7.58 -6.33 29.34
CA ALA A 241 -6.32 -6.97 28.94
C ALA A 241 -5.27 -5.97 28.46
N LEU A 242 -5.68 -4.95 27.68
CA LEU A 242 -4.78 -3.85 27.30
C LEU A 242 -4.23 -3.12 28.51
N VAL A 243 -5.07 -2.75 29.47
CA VAL A 243 -4.65 -2.04 30.69
C VAL A 243 -3.64 -2.89 31.48
N ARG A 244 -3.91 -4.19 31.67
CA ARG A 244 -2.96 -5.11 32.31
C ARG A 244 -1.63 -5.18 31.57
N GLN A 245 -1.65 -5.32 30.25
CA GLN A 245 -0.44 -5.39 29.42
C GLN A 245 0.39 -4.11 29.53
N LEU A 246 -0.25 -2.94 29.52
CA LEU A 246 0.44 -1.65 29.71
C LEU A 246 1.10 -1.54 31.09
N GLN A 247 0.45 -2.05 32.12
CA GLN A 247 1.01 -2.12 33.49
C GLN A 247 2.20 -3.09 33.57
N GLU A 248 2.09 -4.27 32.93
CA GLU A 248 3.17 -5.25 32.84
C GLU A 248 4.41 -4.70 32.13
N ILE A 249 4.22 -3.94 31.06
CA ILE A 249 5.31 -3.26 30.34
C ILE A 249 5.94 -2.15 31.18
N GLY A 250 5.25 -1.67 32.22
CA GLY A 250 5.73 -0.61 33.09
C GLY A 250 5.33 0.81 32.63
N VAL A 251 4.25 0.95 31.87
CA VAL A 251 3.70 2.28 31.53
C VAL A 251 3.08 2.90 32.77
N ALA A 252 3.64 4.01 33.23
CA ALA A 252 3.18 4.74 34.39
C ALA A 252 3.47 6.24 34.25
N LYS A 253 2.87 7.06 35.12
CA LYS A 253 3.01 8.52 35.09
C LYS A 253 4.46 9.02 35.11
N ASN A 254 5.34 8.31 35.82
CA ASN A 254 6.74 8.69 36.02
C ASN A 254 7.72 7.69 35.36
N SER A 255 7.25 6.84 34.46
CA SER A 255 8.12 5.93 33.70
C SER A 255 8.57 6.57 32.40
N ASP A 256 9.71 6.12 31.87
CA ASP A 256 10.17 6.50 30.53
C ASP A 256 9.71 5.51 29.46
N THR A 257 9.01 4.45 29.87
CA THR A 257 8.50 3.41 28.99
C THR A 257 7.51 3.97 27.98
N ARG A 258 7.76 3.70 26.71
CA ARG A 258 6.89 4.09 25.58
C ARG A 258 6.26 2.86 24.93
N VAL A 259 5.03 3.04 24.49
CA VAL A 259 4.26 2.02 23.77
C VAL A 259 3.53 2.66 22.62
N VAL A 260 3.53 2.01 21.46
CA VAL A 260 2.63 2.33 20.38
C VAL A 260 1.50 1.30 20.31
N ILE A 261 0.26 1.78 20.19
CA ILE A 261 -0.94 0.94 20.09
C ILE A 261 -1.55 1.19 18.71
N PHE A 262 -1.68 0.13 17.92
CA PHE A 262 -2.31 0.19 16.61
C PHE A 262 -3.76 -0.29 16.63
N SER A 263 -4.64 0.49 15.98
CA SER A 263 -6.03 0.12 15.70
C SER A 263 -6.49 0.76 14.39
N GLU A 264 -7.31 0.05 13.60
CA GLU A 264 -7.79 0.53 12.29
C GLU A 264 -8.87 1.62 12.39
N ARG A 265 -9.62 1.66 13.51
CA ARG A 265 -10.81 2.50 13.64
C ARG A 265 -10.55 3.76 14.45
N VAL A 266 -10.79 4.93 13.85
CA VAL A 266 -10.60 6.23 14.53
C VAL A 266 -11.45 6.34 15.81
N ALA A 267 -12.69 5.82 15.79
CA ALA A 267 -13.52 5.76 16.98
C ALA A 267 -12.87 4.97 18.12
N THR A 268 -12.18 3.86 17.80
CA THR A 268 -11.41 3.08 18.79
C THR A 268 -10.24 3.88 19.33
N LEU A 269 -9.49 4.61 18.49
CA LEU A 269 -8.34 5.40 18.93
C LEU A 269 -8.75 6.42 20.01
N HIS A 270 -9.80 7.16 19.77
CA HIS A 270 -10.33 8.15 20.74
C HIS A 270 -10.91 7.48 21.98
N TRP A 271 -11.65 6.39 21.81
CA TRP A 271 -12.22 5.65 22.92
C TRP A 271 -11.12 5.09 23.85
N LEU A 272 -10.03 4.57 23.30
CA LEU A 272 -8.86 4.12 24.06
C LEU A 272 -8.19 5.28 24.79
N GLN A 273 -7.97 6.41 24.12
CA GLN A 273 -7.34 7.58 24.73
C GLN A 273 -8.12 8.04 25.97
N GLU A 274 -9.44 8.24 25.82
CA GLU A 274 -10.29 8.72 26.91
C GLU A 274 -10.30 7.79 28.13
N ASN A 275 -10.33 6.47 27.87
CA ASN A 275 -10.40 5.49 28.95
C ASN A 275 -9.04 5.23 29.59
N LEU A 276 -7.95 5.14 28.82
CA LEU A 276 -6.60 4.92 29.36
C LEU A 276 -6.13 6.08 30.24
N VAL A 277 -6.43 7.32 29.87
CA VAL A 277 -6.13 8.49 30.70
C VAL A 277 -6.78 8.38 32.07
N LYS A 278 -8.03 7.90 32.14
CA LYS A 278 -8.77 7.74 33.41
C LYS A 278 -8.25 6.55 34.23
N ASP A 279 -8.16 5.38 33.61
CA ASP A 279 -7.92 4.12 34.32
C ASP A 279 -6.45 3.94 34.75
N MET A 280 -5.52 4.43 33.95
CA MET A 280 -4.10 4.43 34.29
C MET A 280 -3.65 5.70 35.05
N LYS A 281 -4.58 6.63 35.29
CA LYS A 281 -4.31 7.91 35.98
C LYS A 281 -3.16 8.70 35.32
N LEU A 282 -3.09 8.65 34.01
CA LEU A 282 -2.10 9.36 33.22
C LEU A 282 -2.57 10.80 32.94
N ASN A 283 -1.62 11.69 32.66
CA ASN A 283 -1.95 13.01 32.13
C ASN A 283 -2.45 12.88 30.69
N LYS A 284 -3.31 13.80 30.22
CA LYS A 284 -3.77 13.82 28.84
C LYS A 284 -2.61 13.87 27.83
N ASP A 285 -1.54 14.60 28.16
CA ASP A 285 -0.36 14.73 27.32
C ASP A 285 0.45 13.41 27.22
N ALA A 286 0.23 12.48 28.16
CA ALA A 286 0.92 11.19 28.15
C ALA A 286 0.29 10.17 27.21
N VAL A 287 -0.94 10.39 26.74
CA VAL A 287 -1.66 9.51 25.81
C VAL A 287 -2.18 10.35 24.65
N GLN A 288 -1.63 10.16 23.48
CA GLN A 288 -2.01 10.93 22.28
C GLN A 288 -2.50 10.02 21.16
N VAL A 289 -3.36 10.57 20.31
CA VAL A 289 -3.92 9.87 19.15
C VAL A 289 -3.37 10.49 17.87
N MET A 290 -2.92 9.63 16.96
CA MET A 290 -2.49 10.02 15.62
C MET A 290 -3.33 9.29 14.56
N HIS A 291 -3.96 10.03 13.66
CA HIS A 291 -4.80 9.48 12.58
C HIS A 291 -4.76 10.37 11.34
N GLY A 292 -5.21 9.86 10.19
CA GLY A 292 -5.16 10.55 8.90
C GLY A 292 -5.99 11.83 8.78
N GLY A 293 -6.85 12.14 9.77
CA GLY A 293 -7.58 13.40 9.83
C GLY A 293 -6.79 14.56 10.43
N LEU A 294 -5.61 14.30 11.01
CA LEU A 294 -4.71 15.35 11.48
C LEU A 294 -3.89 15.92 10.31
N SER A 295 -3.51 17.19 10.40
CA SER A 295 -2.58 17.80 9.44
C SER A 295 -1.20 17.15 9.53
N ASP A 296 -0.43 17.21 8.44
CA ASP A 296 0.95 16.70 8.39
C ASP A 296 1.83 17.33 9.49
N GLU A 297 1.62 18.61 9.79
CA GLU A 297 2.35 19.32 10.86
C GLU A 297 2.02 18.76 12.24
N GLU A 298 0.76 18.44 12.50
CA GLU A 298 0.32 17.85 13.78
C GLU A 298 0.85 16.43 13.94
N GLN A 299 0.77 15.60 12.89
CA GLN A 299 1.32 14.25 12.89
C GLN A 299 2.83 14.27 13.16
N MET A 300 3.56 15.14 12.45
CA MET A 300 5.00 15.27 12.64
C MET A 300 5.36 15.74 14.05
N ARG A 301 4.63 16.71 14.59
CA ARG A 301 4.83 17.18 15.96
C ARG A 301 4.66 16.05 16.97
N LEU A 302 3.63 15.21 16.83
CA LEU A 302 3.40 14.07 17.70
C LEU A 302 4.54 13.05 17.61
N VAL A 303 5.04 12.78 16.40
CA VAL A 303 6.17 11.87 16.18
C VAL A 303 7.45 12.42 16.81
N ASP A 304 7.74 13.70 16.62
CA ASP A 304 8.92 14.35 17.18
C ASP A 304 8.83 14.39 18.72
N GLU A 305 7.64 14.67 19.25
CA GLU A 305 7.39 14.61 20.69
C GLU A 305 7.56 13.19 21.24
N PHE A 306 7.11 12.17 20.53
CA PHE A 306 7.28 10.77 20.93
C PHE A 306 8.75 10.31 20.93
N LYS A 307 9.63 10.94 20.17
CA LYS A 307 11.06 10.66 20.09
C LYS A 307 11.93 11.43 21.11
N ARG A 308 11.37 12.41 21.79
CA ARG A 308 12.12 13.25 22.72
C ARG A 308 12.15 12.63 24.10
N GLU A 309 13.31 12.54 24.73
CA GLU A 309 13.49 12.00 26.07
C GLU A 309 12.72 12.79 27.14
N ASP A 310 12.72 14.13 27.02
CA ASP A 310 12.05 15.05 27.94
C ASP A 310 10.51 15.12 27.77
N SER A 311 9.98 14.47 26.76
CA SER A 311 8.53 14.43 26.51
C SER A 311 7.78 13.66 27.58
N LYS A 312 6.54 14.08 27.84
CA LYS A 312 5.60 13.37 28.73
C LYS A 312 4.81 12.28 27.99
N LEU A 313 4.90 12.20 26.67
CA LEU A 313 4.16 11.25 25.85
C LEU A 313 4.71 9.84 26.06
N ARG A 314 3.83 8.94 26.52
CA ARG A 314 4.16 7.54 26.85
C ARG A 314 3.42 6.55 25.98
N VAL A 315 2.18 6.87 25.61
CA VAL A 315 1.33 5.99 24.80
C VAL A 315 0.90 6.75 23.56
N LEU A 316 1.35 6.28 22.40
CA LEU A 316 0.87 6.75 21.11
C LEU A 316 -0.13 5.75 20.56
N ILE A 317 -1.39 6.17 20.39
CA ILE A 317 -2.44 5.36 19.81
C ILE A 317 -2.62 5.81 18.36
N THR A 318 -2.50 4.88 17.41
CA THR A 318 -2.47 5.28 16.00
C THR A 318 -3.17 4.27 15.09
N GLY A 319 -3.65 4.78 13.95
CA GLY A 319 -4.12 3.97 12.83
C GLY A 319 -3.01 3.68 11.81
N ASP A 320 -3.40 3.17 10.67
CA ASP A 320 -2.46 2.81 9.60
C ASP A 320 -1.72 4.01 8.98
N VAL A 321 -2.17 5.24 9.24
CA VAL A 321 -1.42 6.45 8.85
C VAL A 321 0.01 6.46 9.41
N ALA A 322 0.23 5.86 10.58
CA ALA A 322 1.58 5.68 11.13
C ALA A 322 2.27 4.41 10.63
N SER A 323 1.60 3.57 9.86
CA SER A 323 2.24 2.42 9.22
C SER A 323 3.05 2.79 7.99
N GLU A 324 2.99 4.05 7.54
CA GLU A 324 3.76 4.56 6.40
C GLU A 324 4.61 5.77 6.81
N GLY A 325 5.89 5.78 6.43
CA GLY A 325 6.80 6.93 6.57
C GLY A 325 7.23 7.35 7.99
N VAL A 326 6.65 6.80 9.07
CA VAL A 326 6.92 7.23 10.44
C VAL A 326 7.88 6.29 11.18
N ASN A 327 8.90 6.83 11.81
CA ASN A 327 9.86 6.08 12.63
C ASN A 327 9.56 6.27 14.12
N LEU A 328 9.24 5.19 14.84
CA LEU A 328 8.92 5.22 16.27
C LEU A 328 9.96 4.51 17.16
N HIS A 329 10.93 3.83 16.55
CA HIS A 329 11.88 2.93 17.20
C HIS A 329 12.91 3.62 18.12
N THR A 330 13.11 4.92 18.00
CA THR A 330 14.20 5.63 18.72
C THR A 330 14.15 5.44 20.24
N LEU A 331 12.96 5.54 20.84
CA LEU A 331 12.74 5.38 22.27
C LEU A 331 11.61 4.38 22.58
N CYS A 332 11.08 3.69 21.56
CA CYS A 332 10.00 2.74 21.72
C CYS A 332 10.35 1.39 21.09
N HIS A 333 10.23 0.34 21.85
CA HIS A 333 10.41 -1.04 21.43
C HIS A 333 9.17 -1.91 21.73
N ASN A 334 8.10 -1.32 22.28
CA ASN A 334 6.86 -2.02 22.58
C ASN A 334 5.76 -1.61 21.60
N LEU A 335 5.16 -2.58 20.92
CA LEU A 335 4.05 -2.40 20.01
C LEU A 335 2.90 -3.32 20.40
N ILE A 336 1.68 -2.77 20.43
CA ILE A 336 0.47 -3.54 20.71
C ILE A 336 -0.48 -3.41 19.52
N HIS A 337 -0.82 -4.52 18.89
CA HIS A 337 -1.96 -4.62 17.99
C HIS A 337 -3.23 -4.75 18.84
N TYR A 338 -3.98 -3.67 18.97
CA TYR A 338 -5.27 -3.71 19.64
C TYR A 338 -6.32 -4.40 18.76
N ASP A 339 -6.29 -4.13 17.48
CA ASP A 339 -6.92 -4.97 16.45
C ASP A 339 -5.88 -5.39 15.39
N ILE A 340 -6.14 -6.51 14.76
CA ILE A 340 -5.23 -7.15 13.83
C ILE A 340 -5.77 -6.94 12.43
N PRO A 341 -4.97 -6.34 11.53
CA PRO A 341 -5.36 -6.23 10.13
C PRO A 341 -5.41 -7.62 9.47
N TRP A 342 -6.31 -7.79 8.52
CA TRP A 342 -6.41 -9.02 7.74
C TRP A 342 -5.40 -9.04 6.57
N SER A 343 -4.22 -8.51 6.81
CA SER A 343 -3.16 -8.39 5.81
C SER A 343 -1.80 -8.51 6.47
N LEU A 344 -0.97 -9.42 5.97
CA LEU A 344 0.41 -9.62 6.40
C LEU A 344 1.27 -8.38 6.10
N ILE A 345 1.04 -7.75 4.95
CA ILE A 345 1.70 -6.50 4.57
C ILE A 345 1.48 -5.44 5.64
N ARG A 346 0.25 -5.23 6.09
CA ARG A 346 -0.05 -4.25 7.15
C ARG A 346 0.55 -4.62 8.49
N ILE A 347 0.53 -5.91 8.86
CA ILE A 347 1.17 -6.38 10.10
C ILE A 347 2.67 -6.06 10.05
N GLN A 348 3.33 -6.40 8.95
CA GLN A 348 4.75 -6.12 8.76
C GLN A 348 5.06 -4.61 8.77
N GLN A 349 4.26 -3.80 8.08
CA GLN A 349 4.40 -2.34 8.08
C GLN A 349 4.29 -1.74 9.48
N ARG A 350 3.29 -2.17 10.29
CA ARG A 350 3.15 -1.74 11.68
C ARG A 350 4.34 -2.18 12.53
N ASN A 351 4.75 -3.45 12.44
CA ASN A 351 5.89 -3.99 13.17
C ASN A 351 7.19 -3.25 12.83
N GLY A 352 7.40 -2.92 11.57
CA GLY A 352 8.53 -2.15 11.08
C GLY A 352 8.63 -0.71 11.63
N ARG A 353 7.64 -0.22 12.39
CA ARG A 353 7.72 1.08 13.09
C ARG A 353 8.57 1.04 14.34
N VAL A 354 8.69 -0.13 14.97
CA VAL A 354 9.53 -0.36 16.15
C VAL A 354 10.69 -1.32 15.86
N ASP A 355 10.49 -2.26 14.93
CA ASP A 355 11.50 -3.19 14.46
C ASP A 355 12.17 -2.65 13.18
N ARG A 356 13.16 -1.79 13.37
CA ARG A 356 13.83 -1.09 12.27
C ARG A 356 15.32 -0.92 12.56
N TYR A 357 16.11 -0.72 11.49
CA TYR A 357 17.52 -0.36 11.61
C TYR A 357 17.74 0.80 12.60
N GLY A 358 18.68 0.61 13.52
CA GLY A 358 18.94 1.53 14.62
C GLY A 358 18.20 1.21 15.91
N GLN A 359 17.31 0.20 15.92
CA GLN A 359 16.70 -0.31 17.15
C GLN A 359 17.70 -1.18 17.90
N THR A 360 18.19 -0.69 19.03
CA THR A 360 19.17 -1.38 19.86
C THR A 360 18.55 -2.22 20.97
N THR A 361 17.27 -1.98 21.27
CA THR A 361 16.51 -2.74 22.26
C THR A 361 15.60 -3.73 21.55
N GLN A 362 15.54 -4.95 22.05
CA GLN A 362 14.75 -6.02 21.44
C GLN A 362 13.26 -5.63 21.32
N PRO A 363 12.69 -5.58 20.09
CA PRO A 363 11.29 -5.23 19.89
C PRO A 363 10.33 -6.26 20.48
N HIS A 364 9.30 -5.79 21.15
CA HIS A 364 8.21 -6.60 21.73
C HIS A 364 6.90 -6.31 21.00
N ILE A 365 6.39 -7.30 20.30
CA ILE A 365 5.11 -7.22 19.60
C ILE A 365 4.07 -7.99 20.40
N THR A 366 2.96 -7.35 20.72
CA THR A 366 1.84 -7.97 21.45
C THR A 366 0.57 -7.83 20.61
N ALA A 367 -0.22 -8.90 20.52
CA ALA A 367 -1.53 -8.89 19.87
C ALA A 367 -2.63 -9.26 20.85
N LEU A 368 -3.73 -8.52 20.85
CA LEU A 368 -4.91 -8.77 21.66
C LEU A 368 -6.00 -9.40 20.80
N LEU A 369 -6.33 -10.65 21.08
CA LEU A 369 -7.30 -11.47 20.37
C LEU A 369 -8.51 -11.73 21.26
N LEU A 370 -9.70 -11.27 20.84
CA LEU A 370 -10.94 -11.49 21.57
C LEU A 370 -11.49 -12.88 21.21
N ASP A 371 -11.57 -13.76 22.20
CA ASP A 371 -12.13 -15.10 22.07
C ASP A 371 -13.60 -15.10 22.52
N THR A 372 -14.50 -15.36 21.59
CA THR A 372 -15.95 -15.40 21.84
C THR A 372 -16.42 -16.85 22.02
N ALA A 373 -17.20 -17.10 23.07
CA ALA A 373 -17.70 -18.44 23.42
C ALA A 373 -18.72 -19.01 22.41
N GLN A 374 -19.26 -18.19 21.53
CA GLN A 374 -20.29 -18.58 20.56
C GLN A 374 -19.88 -18.19 19.15
N GLY A 375 -19.93 -19.17 18.26
CA GLY A 375 -20.07 -18.98 16.85
C GLY A 375 -18.86 -19.21 15.97
N GLY A 376 -19.07 -19.06 14.69
CA GLY A 376 -18.13 -19.25 13.59
C GLY A 376 -16.87 -18.36 13.62
N TYR A 377 -16.80 -17.40 14.56
CA TYR A 377 -15.61 -16.57 14.81
C TYR A 377 -14.41 -17.34 15.39
N VAL A 378 -14.59 -18.58 15.86
CA VAL A 378 -13.48 -19.44 16.26
C VAL A 378 -12.51 -19.62 15.09
N GLY A 379 -13.02 -19.67 13.86
CA GLY A 379 -12.19 -19.70 12.65
C GLY A 379 -11.40 -18.42 12.46
N GLU A 380 -12.03 -17.24 12.67
CA GLU A 380 -11.35 -15.94 12.53
C GLU A 380 -10.22 -15.77 13.54
N LEU A 381 -10.48 -16.05 14.82
CA LEU A 381 -9.46 -15.99 15.89
C LEU A 381 -8.25 -16.86 15.54
N HIS A 382 -8.51 -18.08 15.06
CA HIS A 382 -7.45 -19.01 14.66
C HIS A 382 -6.65 -18.48 13.46
N VAL A 383 -7.34 -17.91 12.46
CA VAL A 383 -6.73 -17.29 11.29
C VAL A 383 -5.86 -16.10 11.70
N LEU A 384 -6.39 -15.20 12.53
CA LEU A 384 -5.64 -14.01 12.97
C LEU A 384 -4.42 -14.38 13.81
N LYS A 385 -4.53 -15.37 14.70
CA LYS A 385 -3.38 -15.89 15.45
C LYS A 385 -2.31 -16.45 14.51
N LYS A 386 -2.73 -17.29 13.55
CA LYS A 386 -1.82 -17.85 12.54
C LYS A 386 -1.17 -16.76 11.67
N LEU A 387 -1.87 -15.69 11.32
CA LEU A 387 -1.29 -14.58 10.55
C LEU A 387 -0.12 -13.94 11.29
N ILE A 388 -0.25 -13.69 12.59
CA ILE A 388 0.82 -13.09 13.39
C ILE A 388 2.01 -14.03 13.52
N GLU A 389 1.74 -15.32 13.77
CA GLU A 389 2.78 -16.36 13.86
C GLU A 389 3.51 -16.49 12.51
N ARG A 390 2.78 -16.49 11.42
CA ARG A 390 3.32 -16.63 10.06
C ARG A 390 4.14 -15.40 9.63
N GLU A 391 3.70 -14.19 10.01
CA GLU A 391 4.49 -12.97 9.80
C GLU A 391 5.82 -13.03 10.56
N HIS A 392 5.80 -13.50 11.80
CA HIS A 392 7.02 -13.63 12.59
C HIS A 392 7.99 -14.67 12.01
N GLU A 393 7.48 -15.85 11.61
CA GLU A 393 8.26 -16.89 10.95
C GLU A 393 8.91 -16.36 9.64
N ALA A 394 8.11 -15.65 8.82
CA ALA A 394 8.60 -15.08 7.57
C ALA A 394 9.67 -14.01 7.81
N HIS A 395 9.44 -13.13 8.78
CA HIS A 395 10.42 -12.13 9.16
C HIS A 395 11.75 -12.77 9.62
N ALA A 396 11.69 -13.86 10.38
CA ALA A 396 12.87 -14.55 10.88
C ALA A 396 13.62 -15.32 9.78
N ILE A 397 12.93 -15.91 8.82
CA ILE A 397 13.50 -16.81 7.81
C ILE A 397 13.77 -16.08 6.49
N LEU A 398 12.78 -15.33 6.00
CA LEU A 398 12.81 -14.71 4.66
C LEU A 398 13.15 -13.21 4.71
N GLY A 399 12.93 -12.56 5.87
CA GLY A 399 13.10 -11.12 6.02
C GLY A 399 11.90 -10.29 5.57
N ASP A 400 10.92 -10.87 4.86
CA ASP A 400 9.67 -10.24 4.46
C ASP A 400 8.50 -11.24 4.29
N VAL A 401 7.28 -10.72 4.10
CA VAL A 401 6.04 -11.51 3.98
C VAL A 401 5.49 -11.58 2.55
N GLY A 402 6.07 -10.88 1.60
CA GLY A 402 5.50 -10.69 0.26
C GLY A 402 5.28 -11.98 -0.54
N SER A 403 6.06 -13.02 -0.26
CA SER A 403 5.97 -14.32 -0.94
C SER A 403 4.96 -15.30 -0.32
N LEU A 404 4.38 -14.97 0.86
CA LEU A 404 3.56 -15.94 1.61
C LEU A 404 2.15 -16.14 1.05
N ILE A 405 1.49 -15.08 0.58
CA ILE A 405 0.12 -15.13 0.06
C ILE A 405 0.12 -15.08 -1.48
N GLY A 406 1.23 -14.64 -2.08
CA GLY A 406 1.30 -14.40 -3.53
C GLY A 406 0.39 -13.25 -4.00
N LYS A 407 -0.20 -12.51 -3.07
CA LYS A 407 -0.93 -11.26 -3.32
C LYS A 407 -0.09 -10.10 -2.78
N HIS A 408 0.13 -9.10 -3.61
CA HIS A 408 1.03 -8.00 -3.29
C HIS A 408 0.28 -6.70 -3.00
N SER A 409 -1.01 -6.80 -2.70
CA SER A 409 -1.84 -5.68 -2.27
C SER A 409 -2.57 -6.00 -0.98
N VAL A 410 -2.71 -5.00 -0.12
CA VAL A 410 -3.48 -5.11 1.12
C VAL A 410 -4.90 -5.57 0.85
N ALA A 411 -5.55 -5.00 -0.18
CA ALA A 411 -6.92 -5.36 -0.54
C ALA A 411 -7.04 -6.82 -1.03
N GLY A 412 -6.08 -7.29 -1.83
CA GLY A 412 -6.01 -8.67 -2.29
C GLY A 412 -5.79 -9.65 -1.14
N GLU A 413 -4.87 -9.34 -0.22
CA GLU A 413 -4.67 -10.16 0.98
C GLU A 413 -5.93 -10.20 1.87
N GLU A 414 -6.56 -9.05 2.12
CA GLU A 414 -7.81 -8.99 2.92
C GLU A 414 -8.94 -9.80 2.30
N ASP A 415 -9.03 -9.86 0.96
CA ASP A 415 -10.02 -10.67 0.25
C ASP A 415 -9.76 -12.17 0.43
N GLU A 416 -8.54 -12.61 0.25
CA GLU A 416 -8.15 -14.02 0.45
C GLU A 416 -8.32 -14.45 1.91
N ILE A 417 -7.86 -13.66 2.86
CA ILE A 417 -8.04 -13.95 4.29
C ILE A 417 -9.52 -13.98 4.67
N ARG A 418 -10.35 -13.12 4.07
CA ARG A 418 -11.79 -13.16 4.25
C ARG A 418 -12.38 -14.50 3.77
N LYS A 419 -11.97 -15.03 2.60
CA LYS A 419 -12.39 -16.33 2.10
C LYS A 419 -12.01 -17.46 3.05
N VAL A 420 -10.82 -17.40 3.65
CA VAL A 420 -10.38 -18.34 4.70
C VAL A 420 -11.29 -18.25 5.93
N ILE A 421 -11.57 -17.05 6.42
CA ILE A 421 -12.45 -16.83 7.57
C ILE A 421 -13.86 -17.35 7.28
N GLN A 422 -14.34 -17.21 6.03
CA GLN A 422 -15.62 -17.75 5.56
C GLN A 422 -15.60 -19.27 5.35
N SER A 423 -14.50 -19.95 5.66
CA SER A 423 -14.31 -21.39 5.44
C SER A 423 -14.47 -21.81 3.97
N GLN A 424 -14.25 -20.90 3.04
CA GLN A 424 -14.24 -21.18 1.60
C GLN A 424 -12.90 -21.73 1.13
N LEU A 425 -11.81 -21.34 1.80
CA LEU A 425 -10.44 -21.76 1.53
C LEU A 425 -9.77 -22.19 2.84
N LEU A 426 -8.78 -23.08 2.76
CA LEU A 426 -7.93 -23.43 3.90
C LEU A 426 -6.84 -22.37 4.08
N PHE A 427 -6.45 -22.12 5.32
CA PHE A 427 -5.40 -21.13 5.63
C PHE A 427 -4.07 -21.49 4.97
N GLU A 428 -3.70 -22.75 5.00
CA GLU A 428 -2.46 -23.28 4.45
C GLU A 428 -2.39 -23.20 2.91
N ASP A 429 -3.54 -23.20 2.23
CA ASP A 429 -3.62 -23.03 0.77
C ASP A 429 -3.41 -21.59 0.36
N VAL A 430 -3.80 -20.63 1.23
CA VAL A 430 -3.70 -19.19 0.98
C VAL A 430 -2.39 -18.62 1.49
N VAL A 431 -1.95 -19.05 2.69
CA VAL A 431 -0.75 -18.53 3.37
C VAL A 431 0.29 -19.63 3.46
N LYS A 432 1.23 -19.66 2.53
CA LYS A 432 2.32 -20.63 2.50
C LYS A 432 3.19 -20.55 3.76
N SER A 433 3.82 -21.67 4.15
CA SER A 433 4.81 -21.60 5.23
C SER A 433 6.16 -21.12 4.68
N PRO A 434 6.94 -20.35 5.47
CA PRO A 434 8.27 -19.92 5.07
C PRO A 434 9.20 -21.10 4.75
N THR A 435 9.06 -22.24 5.45
CA THR A 435 9.81 -23.46 5.21
C THR A 435 9.49 -24.08 3.86
N GLN A 436 8.25 -24.05 3.40
CA GLN A 436 7.87 -24.52 2.06
C GLN A 436 8.53 -23.68 0.96
N ILE A 437 8.67 -22.37 1.21
CA ILE A 437 9.32 -21.45 0.25
C ILE A 437 10.85 -21.68 0.23
N THR A 438 11.47 -22.00 1.37
CA THR A 438 12.92 -22.24 1.45
C THR A 438 13.33 -23.65 1.01
N GLU A 439 12.42 -24.63 1.01
CA GLU A 439 12.65 -25.99 0.49
C GLU A 439 12.56 -26.04 -1.05
N GLU A 440 11.88 -25.10 -1.68
CA GLU A 440 12.07 -24.83 -3.09
C GLU A 440 13.52 -24.33 -3.27
N PRO A 441 14.30 -24.87 -4.24
CA PRO A 441 15.71 -24.49 -4.40
C PRO A 441 15.80 -22.97 -4.43
N ALA A 442 16.76 -22.42 -3.66
CA ALA A 442 16.93 -20.97 -3.54
C ALA A 442 16.92 -20.37 -4.94
N LEU A 443 15.80 -19.72 -5.27
CA LEU A 443 15.60 -19.10 -6.57
C LEU A 443 16.71 -18.08 -6.76
N SER A 444 17.43 -18.16 -7.86
CA SER A 444 18.32 -17.08 -8.30
C SER A 444 17.50 -15.78 -8.42
N GLU A 445 18.14 -14.62 -8.35
CA GLU A 445 17.43 -13.34 -8.54
C GLU A 445 16.57 -13.35 -9.82
N SER A 446 17.00 -14.05 -10.87
CA SER A 446 16.23 -14.25 -12.11
C SER A 446 14.97 -15.11 -11.90
N GLU A 447 15.06 -16.21 -11.16
CA GLU A 447 13.92 -17.09 -10.88
C GLU A 447 12.90 -16.44 -9.94
N LEU A 448 13.34 -15.55 -9.05
CA LEU A 448 12.44 -14.75 -8.22
C LEU A 448 11.65 -13.73 -9.06
N ILE A 449 12.30 -13.17 -10.07
CA ILE A 449 11.65 -12.29 -11.05
C ILE A 449 10.72 -13.11 -11.93
N ASP A 450 11.12 -14.31 -12.34
CA ASP A 450 10.26 -15.25 -13.08
C ASP A 450 9.05 -15.69 -12.24
N GLN A 451 9.19 -15.84 -10.93
CA GLN A 451 8.06 -16.08 -10.02
C GLN A 451 7.13 -14.85 -9.88
N ILE A 452 7.69 -13.63 -9.81
CA ILE A 452 6.90 -12.39 -9.87
C ILE A 452 6.16 -12.34 -11.20
N LEU A 453 6.82 -12.67 -12.30
CA LEU A 453 6.24 -12.69 -13.65
C LEU A 453 5.24 -13.84 -13.84
N ALA A 454 5.49 -15.02 -13.30
CA ALA A 454 4.56 -16.16 -13.34
C ALA A 454 3.32 -15.95 -12.48
N GLY A 455 3.45 -15.22 -11.35
CA GLY A 455 2.30 -14.78 -10.55
C GLY A 455 1.34 -13.88 -11.33
N PHE A 456 1.79 -13.27 -12.41
CA PHE A 456 0.97 -12.50 -13.35
C PHE A 456 0.28 -13.35 -14.42
N GLY A 457 0.79 -14.57 -14.70
CA GLY A 457 0.22 -15.47 -15.71
C GLY A 457 -0.93 -16.34 -15.19
N ALA A 458 -1.00 -16.56 -13.90
CA ALA A 458 -2.04 -17.42 -13.30
C ALA A 458 -3.43 -16.76 -13.19
N ASP A 459 -3.52 -15.45 -13.43
CA ASP A 459 -4.80 -14.70 -13.39
C ASP A 459 -5.38 -14.42 -14.80
N LEU A 460 -4.71 -14.92 -15.85
CA LEU A 460 -5.28 -14.97 -17.19
C LEU A 460 -6.05 -16.29 -17.28
N GLY A 461 -7.35 -16.26 -16.95
CA GLY A 461 -8.23 -17.40 -16.92
C GLY A 461 -8.02 -18.35 -18.10
N GLU A 462 -7.63 -19.58 -17.78
CA GLU A 462 -7.84 -20.70 -18.68
C GLU A 462 -9.36 -20.96 -18.73
N ASP A 463 -10.03 -20.38 -19.71
CA ASP A 463 -11.28 -20.93 -20.18
C ASP A 463 -10.95 -22.24 -20.90
N GLU A 464 -11.22 -23.35 -20.21
CA GLU A 464 -11.25 -24.67 -20.83
C GLU A 464 -12.33 -24.67 -21.91
N ASP A 465 -11.92 -24.61 -23.16
CA ASP A 465 -12.72 -25.11 -24.27
C ASP A 465 -11.90 -26.10 -25.10
N GLU A 466 -12.44 -27.33 -25.14
CA GLU A 466 -11.94 -28.53 -25.79
C GLU A 466 -11.64 -28.34 -27.28
N GLU A 467 -10.54 -28.97 -27.66
CA GLU A 467 -10.18 -29.55 -28.96
C GLU A 467 -11.00 -29.16 -30.20
N ASN A 468 -10.39 -28.46 -31.13
CA ASN A 468 -10.37 -28.98 -32.50
C ASN A 468 -9.18 -28.45 -33.30
N SER A 469 -8.37 -29.41 -33.78
CA SER A 469 -7.34 -29.24 -34.77
C SER A 469 -7.93 -28.72 -36.08
N ASN A 470 -7.36 -27.65 -36.64
CA ASN A 470 -6.84 -27.63 -38.02
C ASN A 470 -6.43 -26.24 -38.48
N GLU A 471 -5.23 -26.22 -39.07
CA GLU A 471 -4.78 -25.35 -40.14
C GLU A 471 -4.58 -23.84 -39.89
N ALA A 472 -3.31 -23.50 -39.97
CA ALA A 472 -2.80 -22.17 -40.16
C ALA A 472 -3.50 -21.41 -41.28
N GLN A 473 -4.01 -20.22 -40.97
CA GLN A 473 -4.09 -19.12 -41.90
C GLN A 473 -4.06 -17.80 -41.12
N ASP A 474 -3.09 -16.96 -41.49
CA ASP A 474 -3.00 -15.56 -41.16
C ASP A 474 -4.34 -14.84 -41.28
N VAL A 475 -4.87 -14.30 -40.21
CA VAL A 475 -5.76 -13.15 -40.28
C VAL A 475 -5.63 -12.33 -39.00
N TYR A 476 -4.92 -11.23 -39.09
CA TYR A 476 -5.08 -10.12 -38.17
C TYR A 476 -6.52 -9.57 -38.35
N ALA A 477 -7.39 -9.90 -37.42
CA ALA A 477 -8.68 -9.23 -37.27
C ALA A 477 -8.68 -8.41 -35.99
N PRO A 478 -8.89 -7.10 -36.04
CA PRO A 478 -9.02 -6.29 -34.84
C PRO A 478 -10.35 -6.64 -34.14
N SER A 479 -10.28 -6.91 -32.85
CA SER A 479 -11.45 -7.09 -32.00
C SER A 479 -12.29 -5.82 -31.99
N THR A 480 -13.43 -5.90 -32.65
CA THR A 480 -14.52 -4.92 -32.56
C THR A 480 -15.29 -5.21 -31.27
N GLU A 481 -15.10 -4.34 -30.25
CA GLU A 481 -16.18 -3.85 -29.39
C GLU A 481 -15.63 -2.84 -28.36
N ALA A 482 -15.42 -1.63 -28.83
CA ALA A 482 -15.56 -0.44 -28.00
C ALA A 482 -16.13 0.65 -28.93
N THR A 483 -17.42 0.88 -28.83
CA THR A 483 -18.06 2.06 -29.40
C THR A 483 -17.59 3.31 -28.67
N THR A 484 -16.37 3.71 -28.92
CA THR A 484 -15.94 5.08 -28.73
C THR A 484 -16.22 5.81 -30.04
N ASN A 485 -16.95 6.91 -29.98
CA ASN A 485 -17.07 7.86 -31.07
C ASN A 485 -15.71 8.50 -31.39
N SER A 486 -14.76 7.69 -31.86
CA SER A 486 -13.48 8.18 -32.36
C SER A 486 -13.70 8.75 -33.76
N LEU A 487 -13.24 9.98 -33.97
CA LEU A 487 -13.24 10.63 -35.27
C LEU A 487 -12.29 9.94 -36.28
N TYR A 488 -11.40 9.07 -35.80
CA TYR A 488 -10.37 8.41 -36.59
C TYR A 488 -10.50 6.89 -36.52
N ALA A 489 -10.28 6.24 -37.65
CA ALA A 489 -10.35 4.78 -37.77
C ALA A 489 -9.16 4.05 -37.10
N SER A 490 -8.04 4.74 -36.82
CA SER A 490 -6.86 4.22 -36.18
C SER A 490 -6.00 5.35 -35.60
N GLU A 491 -5.12 5.04 -34.66
CA GLU A 491 -4.13 5.98 -34.11
C GLU A 491 -3.19 6.52 -35.19
N ILE A 492 -2.85 5.71 -36.16
CA ILE A 492 -2.02 6.10 -37.34
C ILE A 492 -2.74 7.16 -38.15
N ALA A 493 -4.03 6.97 -38.43
CA ALA A 493 -4.85 7.96 -39.18
C ALA A 493 -4.93 9.29 -38.42
N TYR A 494 -5.06 9.26 -37.11
CA TYR A 494 -5.02 10.46 -36.26
C TYR A 494 -3.65 11.15 -36.34
N LEU A 495 -2.55 10.38 -36.26
CA LEU A 495 -1.20 10.92 -36.30
C LEU A 495 -0.87 11.54 -37.66
N GLU A 496 -1.33 10.93 -38.77
CA GLU A 496 -1.18 11.44 -40.13
C GLU A 496 -1.92 12.76 -40.31
N ASP A 497 -3.16 12.86 -39.84
CA ASP A 497 -3.95 14.08 -39.91
C ASP A 497 -3.36 15.18 -39.00
N ALA A 498 -2.92 14.84 -37.81
CA ALA A 498 -2.29 15.77 -36.89
C ALA A 498 -0.97 16.32 -37.44
N LEU A 499 -0.13 15.47 -38.05
CA LEU A 499 1.09 15.92 -38.74
C LEU A 499 0.77 16.77 -39.96
N SER A 500 -0.23 16.38 -40.74
CA SER A 500 -0.66 17.15 -41.93
C SER A 500 -1.17 18.54 -41.54
N GLU A 501 -1.97 18.63 -40.49
CA GLU A 501 -2.49 19.92 -40.00
C GLU A 501 -1.38 20.78 -39.38
N ALA A 502 -0.53 20.20 -38.54
CA ALA A 502 0.57 20.92 -37.88
C ALA A 502 1.59 21.47 -38.88
N PHE A 503 1.78 20.81 -40.03
CA PHE A 503 2.75 21.16 -41.07
C PHE A 503 2.11 21.55 -42.41
N HIS A 504 0.91 22.10 -42.40
CA HIS A 504 0.20 22.66 -43.55
C HIS A 504 0.15 21.73 -44.76
N GLY A 505 -0.02 20.43 -44.54
CA GLY A 505 -0.13 19.42 -45.60
C GLY A 505 1.20 18.95 -46.19
N ALA A 506 2.34 19.41 -45.67
CA ALA A 506 3.67 19.05 -46.18
C ALA A 506 4.66 18.71 -45.04
N PRO A 507 4.36 17.71 -44.19
CA PRO A 507 5.20 17.38 -43.03
C PRO A 507 6.64 17.05 -43.41
N GLU A 508 6.86 16.40 -44.53
CA GLU A 508 8.18 16.03 -45.04
C GLU A 508 9.11 17.23 -45.28
N LYS A 509 8.56 18.34 -45.79
CA LYS A 509 9.33 19.55 -46.09
C LYS A 509 9.64 20.37 -44.85
N GLU A 510 8.67 20.49 -43.93
CA GLU A 510 8.83 21.33 -42.73
C GLU A 510 9.63 20.63 -41.65
N LEU A 511 9.48 19.31 -41.50
CA LEU A 511 10.36 18.52 -40.61
C LEU A 511 11.81 18.58 -41.10
N ALA A 512 12.05 18.45 -42.39
CA ALA A 512 13.38 18.58 -42.99
C ALA A 512 13.98 19.98 -42.79
N ALA A 513 13.17 21.04 -42.88
CA ALA A 513 13.60 22.41 -42.56
C ALA A 513 14.01 22.62 -41.13
N ASN A 514 13.46 21.82 -40.19
CA ASN A 514 13.79 21.79 -38.79
C ASN A 514 14.86 20.73 -38.41
N GLY A 515 15.49 20.11 -39.42
CA GLY A 515 16.57 19.14 -39.22
C GLY A 515 16.10 17.73 -38.85
N VAL A 516 14.82 17.44 -38.99
CA VAL A 516 14.25 16.10 -38.76
C VAL A 516 14.04 15.41 -40.07
N GLY A 517 14.71 14.29 -40.33
CA GLY A 517 14.39 13.45 -41.48
C GLY A 517 13.10 12.68 -41.27
N TYR A 518 12.22 12.69 -42.24
CA TYR A 518 10.98 11.90 -42.24
C TYR A 518 10.83 11.14 -43.55
N VAL A 519 10.76 9.82 -43.44
CA VAL A 519 10.55 8.94 -44.62
C VAL A 519 9.40 7.97 -44.32
N ARG A 520 8.43 7.95 -45.22
CA ARG A 520 7.31 7.01 -45.13
C ARG A 520 7.56 5.80 -46.03
N HIS A 521 7.49 4.62 -45.48
CA HIS A 521 7.64 3.34 -46.17
C HIS A 521 6.28 2.75 -46.53
N GLN A 522 6.23 1.91 -47.59
CA GLN A 522 4.97 1.31 -48.09
C GLN A 522 4.28 0.35 -47.14
N ASN A 523 4.96 -0.09 -46.07
CA ASN A 523 4.48 -1.02 -45.08
C ASN A 523 3.90 -0.35 -43.81
N GLN A 524 3.39 0.87 -43.94
CA GLN A 524 2.85 1.68 -42.84
C GLN A 524 3.89 2.02 -41.72
N VAL A 525 5.14 1.97 -42.04
CA VAL A 525 6.22 2.39 -41.14
C VAL A 525 6.67 3.80 -41.56
N ALA A 526 6.84 4.68 -40.57
CA ALA A 526 7.46 5.98 -40.72
C ALA A 526 8.83 5.97 -40.02
N GLU A 527 9.86 6.39 -40.73
CA GLU A 527 11.20 6.55 -40.21
C GLU A 527 11.46 8.02 -39.92
N LEU A 528 11.84 8.33 -38.70
CA LEU A 528 12.21 9.66 -38.23
C LEU A 528 13.70 9.70 -37.96
N THR A 529 14.44 10.52 -38.69
CA THR A 529 15.85 10.76 -38.39
C THR A 529 15.97 11.92 -37.40
N PRO A 530 16.65 11.73 -36.24
CA PRO A 530 16.74 12.77 -35.21
C PRO A 530 17.53 14.00 -35.72
N PRO A 531 17.21 15.21 -35.25
CA PRO A 531 17.98 16.40 -35.55
C PRO A 531 19.39 16.26 -34.94
N GLU A 532 20.36 16.98 -35.54
CA GLU A 532 21.78 16.88 -35.18
C GLU A 532 22.06 17.10 -33.69
N ASP A 533 21.29 17.94 -33.02
CA ASP A 533 21.37 18.19 -31.59
C ASP A 533 20.99 16.96 -30.75
N LEU A 534 19.96 16.22 -31.17
CA LEU A 534 19.53 15.00 -30.51
C LEU A 534 20.53 13.86 -30.81
N ARG A 535 21.04 13.80 -32.05
CA ARG A 535 22.08 12.84 -32.44
C ARG A 535 23.34 12.98 -31.57
N ARG A 536 23.83 14.20 -31.36
CA ARG A 536 24.98 14.47 -30.49
C ARG A 536 24.73 14.08 -29.04
N ARG A 537 23.50 14.21 -28.55
CA ARG A 537 23.13 13.75 -27.19
C ARG A 537 23.09 12.24 -27.10
N LEU A 538 22.63 11.55 -28.13
CA LEU A 538 22.65 10.09 -28.20
C LEU A 538 24.08 9.55 -28.28
N GLU A 539 25.03 10.26 -28.95
CA GLU A 539 26.44 9.88 -29.04
C GLU A 539 27.17 9.90 -27.67
N ILE A 540 26.66 10.66 -26.71
CA ILE A 540 27.21 10.73 -25.35
C ILE A 540 26.75 9.55 -24.48
N LEU A 541 25.73 8.82 -24.88
CA LEU A 541 25.26 7.65 -24.17
C LEU A 541 26.28 6.50 -24.25
N PRO A 542 26.38 5.62 -23.23
CA PRO A 542 27.25 4.46 -23.26
C PRO A 542 27.01 3.63 -24.52
N GLN A 543 28.09 3.16 -25.17
CA GLN A 543 28.01 2.36 -26.39
C GLN A 543 27.18 1.09 -26.19
N ASP A 544 27.23 0.50 -25.01
CA ASP A 544 26.44 -0.66 -24.64
C ASP A 544 24.95 -0.34 -24.64
N TYR A 545 24.56 0.83 -24.16
CA TYR A 545 23.17 1.29 -24.17
C TYR A 545 22.67 1.47 -25.61
N LEU A 546 23.46 2.06 -26.51
CA LEU A 546 23.10 2.25 -27.91
C LEU A 546 22.98 0.92 -28.66
N ALA A 547 23.87 -0.03 -28.37
CA ALA A 547 23.86 -1.35 -28.99
C ALA A 547 22.66 -2.20 -28.54
N ASP A 548 22.38 -2.23 -27.24
CA ASP A 548 21.28 -3.01 -26.66
C ASP A 548 19.90 -2.48 -27.09
N ARG A 549 19.78 -1.19 -27.26
CA ARG A 549 18.51 -0.54 -27.62
C ARG A 549 18.28 -0.43 -29.14
N LYS A 550 19.19 -0.93 -29.95
CA LYS A 550 19.16 -0.80 -31.42
C LYS A 550 18.96 0.65 -31.89
N VAL A 551 19.40 1.62 -31.09
CA VAL A 551 19.46 3.01 -31.47
C VAL A 551 20.60 3.13 -32.46
N ARG A 552 20.29 3.13 -33.74
CA ARG A 552 21.27 3.33 -34.83
C ARG A 552 21.20 4.76 -35.32
N ASP A 553 22.35 5.25 -35.79
CA ASP A 553 22.47 6.51 -36.56
C ASP A 553 21.49 6.61 -37.73
#